data_b6778175d1ec3a218842a0c4800d4430
#
_entry.id   b6778175d1ec3a218842a0c4800d4430
#
_cell.length_a   1.000
_cell.length_b   1.000
_cell.length_c   1.000
_cell.angle_alpha   90.00
_cell.angle_beta   90.00
_cell.angle_gamma   90.00
#
_symmetry.space_group_name_H-M   'P 1'
#
loop_
_entity.id
_entity.type
_entity.pdbx_description
1 polymer ?
#
loop_
_entity_poly.entity_id
_entity_poly.type
_entity_poly.pdbx_seq_one_letter_code
_entity_poly.pdbx_strand_id
1 'polypeptide(L)'
;MAKKRLTGNNKTLSDDWEETLRQIRTQTTVDFTMTGEEKARKLRELEADPVAWAKFMFYRYAKYEFAGFQKKAIRRIIGHSDGNWYEVLSWARELAKSTIVMFIVLYLVIVKKNKRCVIMTSATNDGARKLLNQYRAQFEANERLKYFYGNLIGDKWT
;
A
#
# COMPACT_ATOMS: atom_id res chain seq x y z
N MET A 1 30.38 36.14 -5.93
CA MET A 1 29.06 35.56 -6.29
C MET A 1 28.66 34.51 -5.26
N ALA A 2 27.59 34.77 -4.52
CA ALA A 2 27.24 33.99 -3.33
C ALA A 2 26.52 32.67 -3.68
N LYS A 3 27.04 31.54 -3.16
CA LYS A 3 26.35 30.23 -3.17
C LYS A 3 25.07 30.32 -2.35
N LYS A 4 23.94 30.36 -3.01
CA LYS A 4 22.62 30.36 -2.39
C LYS A 4 22.32 28.96 -1.78
N ARG A 5 22.13 28.91 -0.49
CA ARG A 5 21.88 27.72 0.33
C ARG A 5 20.62 26.95 -0.11
N LEU A 6 20.80 25.70 -0.48
CA LEU A 6 19.71 24.72 -0.73
C LEU A 6 19.32 23.96 0.56
N THR A 7 19.32 24.61 1.71
CA THR A 7 19.09 23.96 3.00
C THR A 7 17.64 23.95 3.48
N GLY A 8 16.73 24.68 2.82
CA GLY A 8 15.32 24.76 3.24
C GLY A 8 14.45 23.57 2.80
N ASN A 9 14.71 22.98 1.64
CA ASN A 9 13.83 21.95 1.06
C ASN A 9 14.00 20.54 1.66
N ASN A 10 15.17 20.22 2.21
CA ASN A 10 15.39 18.86 2.73
C ASN A 10 14.73 18.63 4.08
N LYS A 11 14.62 19.66 4.91
CA LYS A 11 14.00 19.55 6.23
C LYS A 11 12.49 19.36 6.14
N THR A 12 11.81 20.12 5.28
CA THR A 12 10.36 20.00 5.05
C THR A 12 9.95 18.66 4.43
N LEU A 13 10.75 18.11 3.50
CA LEU A 13 10.48 16.78 2.92
C LEU A 13 10.65 15.64 3.92
N SER A 14 11.61 15.75 4.84
CA SER A 14 11.79 14.81 5.93
C SER A 14 10.63 14.89 6.93
N ASP A 15 10.20 16.09 7.29
CA ASP A 15 9.10 16.32 8.23
C ASP A 15 7.76 15.77 7.66
N ASP A 16 7.50 15.97 6.39
CA ASP A 16 6.33 15.42 5.69
C ASP A 16 6.33 13.88 5.63
N TRP A 17 7.51 13.29 5.46
CA TRP A 17 7.67 11.84 5.46
C TRP A 17 7.39 11.25 6.84
N GLU A 18 8.03 11.76 7.88
CA GLU A 18 7.83 11.32 9.27
C GLU A 18 6.36 11.49 9.71
N GLU A 19 5.72 12.58 9.32
CA GLU A 19 4.29 12.79 9.59
C GLU A 19 3.43 11.74 8.88
N THR A 20 3.75 11.40 7.64
CA THR A 20 3.06 10.34 6.89
C THR A 20 3.19 9.00 7.59
N LEU A 21 4.39 8.62 8.00
CA LEU A 21 4.65 7.38 8.75
C LEU A 21 3.89 7.36 10.08
N ARG A 22 3.92 8.46 10.83
CA ARG A 22 3.19 8.60 12.10
C ARG A 22 1.69 8.39 11.92
N GLN A 23 1.10 9.02 10.91
CA GLN A 23 -0.33 8.88 10.62
C GLN A 23 -0.70 7.46 10.24
N ILE A 24 0.12 6.77 9.45
CA ILE A 24 -0.12 5.36 9.11
C ILE A 24 -0.08 4.49 10.37
N ARG A 25 0.94 4.63 11.22
CA ARG A 25 1.06 3.88 12.49
C ARG A 25 -0.18 4.08 13.37
N THR A 26 -0.57 5.32 13.61
CA THR A 26 -1.72 5.64 14.47
C THR A 26 -3.02 5.04 13.96
N GLN A 27 -3.22 4.96 12.65
CA GLN A 27 -4.46 4.48 12.04
C GLN A 27 -4.48 2.97 11.77
N THR A 28 -3.35 2.31 11.91
CA THR A 28 -3.22 0.86 11.71
C THR A 28 -2.89 0.11 13.01
N THR A 29 -3.19 0.73 14.16
CA THR A 29 -3.03 0.07 15.46
C THR A 29 -3.72 -1.27 15.50
N VAL A 30 -3.12 -2.23 16.19
CA VAL A 30 -3.58 -3.60 16.34
C VAL A 30 -3.83 -3.88 17.80
N ASP A 31 -4.89 -4.60 18.09
CA ASP A 31 -5.08 -5.24 19.38
C ASP A 31 -4.23 -6.52 19.43
N PHE A 32 -3.20 -6.51 20.26
CA PHE A 32 -2.27 -7.62 20.41
C PHE A 32 -2.79 -8.75 21.32
N THR A 33 -4.04 -8.70 21.75
CA THR A 33 -4.65 -9.70 22.64
C THR A 33 -5.08 -10.98 21.92
N MET A 34 -5.10 -10.99 20.58
CA MET A 34 -5.49 -12.17 19.80
C MET A 34 -4.53 -13.34 20.02
N THR A 35 -5.09 -14.52 20.28
CA THR A 35 -4.33 -15.77 20.27
C THR A 35 -3.79 -16.09 18.88
N GLY A 36 -2.80 -16.99 18.79
CA GLY A 36 -2.24 -17.41 17.51
C GLY A 36 -3.29 -18.01 16.56
N GLU A 37 -4.25 -18.77 17.11
CA GLU A 37 -5.33 -19.38 16.32
C GLU A 37 -6.34 -18.36 15.82
N GLU A 38 -6.72 -17.41 16.65
CA GLU A 38 -7.60 -16.29 16.27
C GLU A 38 -6.97 -15.43 15.17
N LYS A 39 -5.70 -15.11 15.31
CA LYS A 39 -4.92 -14.39 14.30
C LYS A 39 -4.91 -15.13 12.97
N ALA A 40 -4.64 -16.44 12.98
CA ALA A 40 -4.60 -17.26 11.78
C ALA A 40 -5.99 -17.38 11.11
N ARG A 41 -7.05 -17.51 11.91
CA ARG A 41 -8.43 -17.51 11.41
C ARG A 41 -8.77 -16.18 10.76
N LYS A 42 -8.53 -15.08 11.46
CA LYS A 42 -8.79 -13.72 10.96
C LYS A 42 -8.04 -13.44 9.66
N LEU A 43 -6.79 -13.87 9.59
CA LEU A 43 -5.98 -13.70 8.38
C LEU A 43 -6.59 -14.46 7.20
N ARG A 44 -6.96 -15.74 7.37
CA ARG A 44 -7.62 -16.53 6.31
C ARG A 44 -8.92 -15.90 5.82
N GLU A 45 -9.75 -15.39 6.74
CA GLU A 45 -10.98 -14.70 6.37
C GLU A 45 -10.72 -13.44 5.53
N LEU A 46 -9.71 -12.65 5.91
CA LEU A 46 -9.33 -11.46 5.17
C LEU A 46 -8.74 -11.79 3.80
N GLU A 47 -7.87 -12.79 3.73
CA GLU A 47 -7.23 -13.22 2.48
C GLU A 47 -8.21 -13.84 1.48
N ALA A 48 -9.38 -14.30 1.92
CA ALA A 48 -10.41 -14.82 1.04
C ALA A 48 -11.13 -13.74 0.20
N ASP A 49 -11.20 -12.51 0.69
CA ASP A 49 -11.77 -11.37 -0.07
C ASP A 49 -10.77 -10.21 -0.14
N PRO A 50 -10.19 -9.93 -1.32
CA PRO A 50 -9.21 -8.86 -1.49
C PRO A 50 -9.76 -7.46 -1.16
N VAL A 51 -11.06 -7.26 -1.27
CA VAL A 51 -11.71 -5.99 -0.90
C VAL A 51 -11.75 -5.83 0.63
N ALA A 52 -12.12 -6.88 1.35
CA ALA A 52 -12.12 -6.90 2.81
C ALA A 52 -10.69 -6.76 3.36
N TRP A 53 -9.73 -7.45 2.75
CA TRP A 53 -8.32 -7.35 3.08
C TRP A 53 -7.79 -5.92 2.92
N ALA A 54 -8.04 -5.29 1.76
CA ALA A 54 -7.61 -3.92 1.52
C ALA A 54 -8.25 -2.94 2.51
N LYS A 55 -9.53 -3.11 2.81
CA LYS A 55 -10.27 -2.27 3.76
C LYS A 55 -9.73 -2.40 5.19
N PHE A 56 -9.36 -3.60 5.60
CA PHE A 56 -8.80 -3.84 6.91
C PHE A 56 -7.34 -3.36 7.01
N MET A 57 -6.48 -3.72 6.06
CA MET A 57 -5.04 -3.40 6.13
C MET A 57 -4.76 -1.92 5.93
N PHE A 58 -5.56 -1.22 5.11
CA PHE A 58 -5.32 0.17 4.71
C PHE A 58 -6.46 1.10 5.13
N TYR A 59 -6.89 1.00 6.37
CA TYR A 59 -8.01 1.76 6.92
C TYR A 59 -7.95 3.27 6.62
N ARG A 60 -6.75 3.86 6.63
CA ARG A 60 -6.54 5.27 6.29
C ARG A 60 -7.15 5.65 4.93
N TYR A 61 -6.94 4.80 3.93
CA TYR A 61 -7.39 5.02 2.56
C TYR A 61 -8.77 4.45 2.28
N ALA A 62 -9.22 3.53 3.12
CA ALA A 62 -10.47 2.80 2.97
C ALA A 62 -11.50 3.15 4.06
N LYS A 63 -11.44 4.38 4.57
CA LYS A 63 -12.37 4.90 5.59
C LYS A 63 -13.84 4.81 5.13
N TYR A 64 -14.06 5.05 3.85
CA TYR A 64 -15.39 4.95 3.23
C TYR A 64 -15.52 3.64 2.45
N GLU A 65 -16.75 3.24 2.15
CA GLU A 65 -17.01 2.10 1.28
C GLU A 65 -16.44 2.32 -0.12
N PHE A 66 -15.83 1.27 -0.67
CA PHE A 66 -15.42 1.30 -2.06
C PHE A 66 -16.62 1.31 -2.99
N ALA A 67 -16.59 2.17 -3.98
CA ALA A 67 -17.60 2.18 -5.04
C ALA A 67 -17.62 0.84 -5.81
N GLY A 68 -18.76 0.51 -6.40
CA GLY A 68 -18.93 -0.75 -7.11
C GLY A 68 -17.90 -0.99 -8.20
N PHE A 69 -17.51 0.05 -8.96
CA PHE A 69 -16.48 -0.07 -9.99
C PHE A 69 -15.09 -0.33 -9.43
N GLN A 70 -14.75 0.21 -8.24
CA GLN A 70 -13.48 -0.05 -7.55
C GLN A 70 -13.42 -1.51 -7.08
N LYS A 71 -14.47 -2.00 -6.43
CA LYS A 71 -14.59 -3.41 -5.99
C LYS A 71 -14.47 -4.37 -7.19
N LYS A 72 -15.14 -4.03 -8.30
CA LYS A 72 -15.09 -4.81 -9.54
C LYS A 72 -13.66 -4.85 -10.12
N ALA A 73 -12.95 -3.72 -10.16
CA ALA A 73 -11.57 -3.66 -10.65
C ALA A 73 -10.62 -4.48 -9.77
N ILE A 74 -10.71 -4.37 -8.44
CA ILE A 74 -9.89 -5.15 -7.50
C ILE A 74 -10.06 -6.65 -7.78
N ARG A 75 -11.30 -7.15 -7.78
CA ARG A 75 -11.57 -8.58 -7.95
C ARG A 75 -11.17 -9.08 -9.34
N ARG A 76 -11.42 -8.29 -10.40
CA ARG A 76 -11.09 -8.66 -11.77
C ARG A 76 -9.58 -8.79 -11.97
N ILE A 77 -8.81 -7.79 -11.58
CA ILE A 77 -7.35 -7.79 -11.78
C ILE A 77 -6.70 -8.90 -10.97
N ILE A 78 -7.11 -9.10 -9.72
CA ILE A 78 -6.58 -10.17 -8.87
C ILE A 78 -6.99 -11.55 -9.40
N GLY A 79 -8.21 -11.70 -9.91
CA GLY A 79 -8.69 -12.96 -10.49
C GLY A 79 -7.95 -13.39 -11.75
N HIS A 80 -7.37 -12.45 -12.52
CA HIS A 80 -6.58 -12.74 -13.74
C HIS A 80 -5.06 -12.72 -13.50
N SER A 81 -4.62 -12.62 -12.25
CA SER A 81 -3.21 -12.39 -11.91
C SER A 81 -2.28 -13.59 -12.15
N ASP A 82 -2.81 -14.79 -12.35
CA ASP A 82 -2.02 -16.00 -12.56
C ASP A 82 -1.52 -16.14 -14.01
N GLY A 83 -2.05 -15.33 -14.92
CA GLY A 83 -1.65 -15.28 -16.32
C GLY A 83 -1.10 -13.91 -16.75
N ASN A 84 -0.97 -13.76 -18.07
CA ASN A 84 -0.69 -12.46 -18.69
C ASN A 84 -1.98 -11.66 -18.76
N TRP A 85 -2.00 -10.50 -18.11
CA TRP A 85 -3.15 -9.62 -18.08
C TRP A 85 -2.74 -8.18 -18.30
N TYR A 86 -3.48 -7.48 -19.15
CA TYR A 86 -3.33 -6.07 -19.42
C TYR A 86 -4.59 -5.35 -18.97
N GLU A 87 -4.45 -4.33 -18.14
CA GLU A 87 -5.57 -3.56 -17.63
C GLU A 87 -5.35 -2.07 -17.82
N VAL A 88 -6.35 -1.39 -18.35
CA VAL A 88 -6.39 0.07 -18.47
C VAL A 88 -7.50 0.61 -17.58
N LEU A 89 -7.13 1.40 -16.58
CA LEU A 89 -8.06 2.07 -15.67
C LEU A 89 -8.26 3.53 -16.10
N SER A 90 -9.27 3.78 -16.94
CA SER A 90 -9.65 5.12 -17.40
C SER A 90 -10.71 5.72 -16.47
N TRP A 91 -10.31 6.11 -15.26
CA TRP A 91 -11.18 6.76 -14.28
C TRP A 91 -10.87 8.25 -14.20
N ALA A 92 -11.87 9.07 -13.85
CA ALA A 92 -11.67 10.49 -13.58
C ALA A 92 -10.61 10.71 -12.47
N ARG A 93 -10.13 11.94 -12.37
CA ARG A 93 -9.26 12.34 -11.25
C ARG A 93 -10.00 12.15 -9.92
N GLU A 94 -9.24 11.99 -8.84
CA GLU A 94 -9.75 11.86 -7.46
C GLU A 94 -10.57 10.60 -7.14
N LEU A 95 -10.76 9.69 -8.09
CA LEU A 95 -11.41 8.40 -7.84
C LEU A 95 -10.46 7.33 -7.25
N ALA A 96 -9.41 7.77 -6.57
CA ALA A 96 -8.45 6.93 -5.84
C ALA A 96 -7.75 5.84 -6.69
N LYS A 97 -7.58 6.05 -8.00
CA LYS A 97 -7.00 5.07 -8.92
C LYS A 97 -5.66 4.50 -8.44
N SER A 98 -4.70 5.38 -8.13
CA SER A 98 -3.36 4.97 -7.66
C SER A 98 -3.43 4.20 -6.34
N THR A 99 -4.34 4.57 -5.45
CA THR A 99 -4.56 3.89 -4.17
C THR A 99 -5.13 2.48 -4.38
N ILE A 100 -6.11 2.33 -5.27
CA ILE A 100 -6.67 1.02 -5.61
C ILE A 100 -5.61 0.13 -6.26
N VAL A 101 -4.80 0.66 -7.17
CA VAL A 101 -3.67 -0.07 -7.77
C VAL A 101 -2.67 -0.50 -6.68
N MET A 102 -2.37 0.36 -5.72
CA MET A 102 -1.52 0.00 -4.58
C MET A 102 -2.07 -1.19 -3.80
N PHE A 103 -3.36 -1.22 -3.50
CA PHE A 103 -3.98 -2.36 -2.79
C PHE A 103 -3.87 -3.66 -3.59
N ILE A 104 -4.14 -3.59 -4.89
CA ILE A 104 -4.03 -4.76 -5.78
C ILE A 104 -2.60 -5.29 -5.80
N VAL A 105 -1.62 -4.42 -6.02
CA VAL A 105 -0.20 -4.81 -6.07
C VAL A 105 0.24 -5.43 -4.75
N LEU A 106 -0.08 -4.79 -3.62
CA LEU A 106 0.30 -5.32 -2.30
C LEU A 106 -0.37 -6.66 -2.02
N TYR A 107 -1.62 -6.85 -2.40
CA TYR A 107 -2.30 -8.15 -2.28
C TYR A 107 -1.62 -9.23 -3.14
N LEU A 108 -1.24 -8.93 -4.38
CA LEU A 108 -0.56 -9.87 -5.27
C LEU A 108 0.83 -10.27 -4.75
N VAL A 109 1.55 -9.33 -4.15
CA VAL A 109 2.90 -9.56 -3.62
C VAL A 109 2.86 -10.29 -2.27
N ILE A 110 1.98 -9.87 -1.36
CA ILE A 110 1.97 -10.34 0.03
C ILE A 110 1.11 -11.61 0.19
N VAL A 111 -0.09 -11.61 -0.36
CA VAL A 111 -1.06 -12.70 -0.18
C VAL A 111 -0.89 -13.78 -1.25
N LYS A 112 -1.03 -13.41 -2.51
CA LYS A 112 -0.91 -14.36 -3.64
C LYS A 112 0.53 -14.83 -3.84
N LYS A 113 1.53 -14.02 -3.54
CA LYS A 113 2.98 -14.30 -3.71
C LYS A 113 3.35 -14.70 -5.14
N ASN A 114 2.53 -14.34 -6.10
CA ASN A 114 2.72 -14.69 -7.52
C ASN A 114 3.45 -13.60 -8.33
N LYS A 115 3.77 -12.46 -7.70
CA LYS A 115 4.55 -11.37 -8.31
C LYS A 115 5.79 -11.09 -7.45
N ARG A 116 6.98 -11.28 -8.03
CA ARG A 116 8.27 -11.10 -7.36
C ARG A 116 8.94 -9.77 -7.69
N CYS A 117 8.57 -9.17 -8.80
CA CYS A 117 9.10 -7.89 -9.25
C CYS A 117 7.95 -7.00 -9.69
N VAL A 118 7.96 -5.77 -9.23
CA VAL A 118 6.98 -4.75 -9.60
C VAL A 118 7.74 -3.53 -10.13
N ILE A 119 7.48 -3.17 -11.38
CA ILE A 119 8.09 -2.01 -12.03
C ILE A 119 7.04 -0.90 -12.08
N MET A 120 7.41 0.26 -11.53
CA MET A 120 6.56 1.45 -11.54
C MET A 120 7.17 2.50 -12.44
N THR A 121 6.40 2.98 -13.39
CA THR A 121 6.82 4.01 -14.33
C THR A 121 5.92 5.23 -14.23
N SER A 122 6.48 6.40 -14.53
CA SER A 122 5.77 7.67 -14.59
C SER A 122 6.41 8.53 -15.67
N ALA A 123 5.74 9.60 -16.07
CA ALA A 123 6.29 10.59 -17.02
C ALA A 123 7.55 11.30 -16.47
N THR A 124 7.73 11.35 -15.16
CA THR A 124 8.87 11.97 -14.50
C THR A 124 9.44 11.06 -13.41
N ASN A 125 10.74 11.21 -13.14
CA ASN A 125 11.40 10.49 -12.05
C ASN A 125 10.74 10.78 -10.68
N ASP A 126 10.40 12.03 -10.42
CA ASP A 126 9.72 12.42 -9.18
C ASP A 126 8.32 11.79 -9.06
N GLY A 127 7.60 11.66 -10.18
CA GLY A 127 6.33 10.94 -10.22
C GLY A 127 6.50 9.46 -9.88
N ALA A 128 7.50 8.79 -10.44
CA ALA A 128 7.79 7.39 -10.13
C ALA A 128 8.22 7.20 -8.66
N ARG A 129 9.06 8.09 -8.13
CA ARG A 129 9.45 8.07 -6.70
C ARG A 129 8.26 8.28 -5.78
N LYS A 130 7.36 9.21 -6.09
CA LYS A 130 6.13 9.44 -5.30
C LYS A 130 5.23 8.21 -5.26
N LEU A 131 5.10 7.50 -6.39
CA LEU A 131 4.38 6.22 -6.42
C LEU A 131 5.05 5.20 -5.52
N LEU A 132 6.35 4.98 -5.65
CA LEU A 132 7.11 4.02 -4.85
C LEU A 132 7.03 4.34 -3.35
N ASN A 133 7.12 5.60 -2.98
CA ASN A 133 7.07 6.04 -1.58
C ASN A 133 5.74 5.68 -0.89
N GLN A 134 4.63 5.63 -1.61
CA GLN A 134 3.36 5.17 -1.05
C GLN A 134 3.44 3.70 -0.57
N TYR A 135 4.08 2.84 -1.34
CA TYR A 135 4.28 1.44 -0.97
C TYR A 135 5.29 1.29 0.17
N ARG A 136 6.40 2.01 0.06
CA ARG A 136 7.43 2.06 1.09
C ARG A 136 6.84 2.46 2.45
N ALA A 137 6.03 3.51 2.50
CA ALA A 137 5.37 3.96 3.72
C ALA A 137 4.48 2.88 4.35
N GLN A 138 3.80 2.05 3.53
CA GLN A 138 3.01 0.94 4.07
C GLN A 138 3.90 -0.14 4.69
N PHE A 139 4.99 -0.51 4.06
CA PHE A 139 5.92 -1.48 4.63
C PHE A 139 6.59 -0.96 5.91
N GLU A 140 6.95 0.33 5.95
CA GLU A 140 7.65 0.93 7.10
C GLU A 140 6.75 1.24 8.29
N ALA A 141 5.47 1.54 8.07
CA ALA A 141 4.64 2.11 9.13
C ALA A 141 3.31 1.39 9.39
N ASN A 142 2.89 0.47 8.51
CA ASN A 142 1.61 -0.19 8.69
C ASN A 142 1.72 -1.33 9.70
N GLU A 143 1.24 -1.09 10.92
CA GLU A 143 1.33 -2.04 12.02
C GLU A 143 0.47 -3.30 11.78
N ARG A 144 -0.65 -3.20 11.04
CA ARG A 144 -1.47 -4.38 10.68
C ARG A 144 -0.72 -5.31 9.73
N LEU A 145 -0.03 -4.76 8.73
CA LEU A 145 0.80 -5.58 7.83
C LEU A 145 1.91 -6.28 8.62
N LYS A 146 2.61 -5.55 9.47
CA LYS A 146 3.67 -6.13 10.31
C LYS A 146 3.14 -7.20 11.26
N TYR A 147 2.01 -6.96 11.89
CA TYR A 147 1.42 -7.91 12.82
C TYR A 147 1.02 -9.21 12.14
N PHE A 148 0.35 -9.15 10.99
CA PHE A 148 -0.15 -10.34 10.32
C PHE A 148 0.89 -11.05 9.47
N TYR A 149 1.83 -10.33 8.83
CA TYR A 149 2.80 -10.89 7.88
C TYR A 149 4.25 -10.82 8.34
N GLY A 150 4.51 -10.23 9.50
CA GLY A 150 5.87 -10.04 9.99
C GLY A 150 6.58 -8.84 9.34
N ASN A 151 7.88 -8.76 9.55
CA ASN A 151 8.69 -7.72 8.93
C ASN A 151 8.88 -8.02 7.44
N LEU A 152 8.26 -7.19 6.60
CA LEU A 152 8.34 -7.29 5.13
C LEU A 152 9.51 -6.49 4.53
N ILE A 153 10.27 -5.80 5.39
CA ILE A 153 11.43 -5.00 5.00
C ILE A 153 12.67 -5.81 5.31
N GLY A 154 13.56 -6.00 4.32
CA GLY A 154 14.89 -6.53 4.57
C GLY A 154 15.76 -5.51 5.34
N ASP A 155 16.91 -5.97 5.85
CA ASP A 155 17.80 -5.16 6.69
C ASP A 155 18.42 -3.92 5.99
N LYS A 156 18.27 -3.80 4.70
CA LYS A 156 18.79 -2.67 3.91
C LYS A 156 17.79 -2.21 2.85
N TRP A 157 17.17 -1.07 3.14
CA TRP A 157 16.63 -0.22 2.08
C TRP A 157 17.76 0.70 1.61
N THR A 158 18.37 0.40 0.49
CA THR A 158 19.31 1.30 -0.19
C THR A 158 18.57 2.15 -1.21
#